data_61d837a0b7f00d8ccac58ac2a837db70
#
_entry.id   61d837a0b7f00d8ccac58ac2a837db70
#
_cell.length_a   1.000
_cell.length_b   1.000
_cell.length_c   1.000
_cell.angle_alpha   90.00
_cell.angle_beta   90.00
_cell.angle_gamma   90.00
#
_symmetry.space_group_name_H-M   'P 1'
#
loop_
_entity.id
_entity.type
_entity.pdbx_description
1 polymer ?
#
loop_
_entity_poly.entity_id
_entity_poly.type
_entity_poly.pdbx_seq_one_letter_code
_entity_poly.pdbx_strand_id
1 'polypeptide(L)'
;MKRLRMKKTPRAKKRTRLRNRSLVLSPSGLASSPSLPPLRLPTTQDVLAPLRDYQIIDVDVDFRESFYTREAGPQLLQPVDDLDPLVDVVSPLTPALGLHISTKARPDAQGTMALYLAEGGDSDNLLGLSCRHVLIGSKEANIDYVCHPSAPSRDVLLLGKRAFTNLVDSIKFRIGRHGIAIQHWRNRIEWFMEREKGTNTVDVEKAKAARVETRGLLDKAESAMEALGVLLNRVNKDWKKLDNRVLGHVLCSPAIGLGIGEHHFTEDWGIFQVDRAKLRDGFQGNKLDPGAF
;
A
#
# COMPACT_ATOMS: atom_id res chain seq x y z
N MET A 1 8.45 3.34 19.65
CA MET A 1 9.61 2.46 19.39
C MET A 1 10.88 3.18 19.84
N LYS A 2 11.58 2.67 20.87
CA LYS A 2 12.80 3.30 21.39
C LYS A 2 14.01 2.79 20.58
N ARG A 3 14.76 3.70 19.94
CA ARG A 3 16.02 3.35 19.26
C ARG A 3 17.18 3.52 20.21
N LEU A 4 17.98 2.48 20.36
CA LEU A 4 19.25 2.51 21.09
C LEU A 4 20.34 3.08 20.16
N ARG A 5 21.03 4.13 20.58
CA ARG A 5 22.20 4.65 19.88
C ARG A 5 23.41 4.57 20.78
N MET A 6 24.38 3.75 20.42
CA MET A 6 25.67 3.72 21.11
C MET A 6 26.61 4.79 20.52
N LYS A 7 27.21 5.59 21.37
CA LYS A 7 28.26 6.52 20.99
C LYS A 7 29.56 6.14 21.69
N LYS A 8 30.65 6.06 20.94
CA LYS A 8 32.01 6.03 21.53
C LYS A 8 32.35 7.42 22.04
N THR A 9 32.80 7.51 23.29
CA THR A 9 33.22 8.76 23.91
C THR A 9 34.60 9.18 23.42
N PRO A 10 34.77 10.41 22.88
CA PRO A 10 36.10 11.03 22.79
C PRO A 10 36.50 11.53 24.20
N ARG A 11 37.77 11.30 24.58
CA ARG A 11 38.35 11.76 25.83
C ARG A 11 38.06 13.27 26.08
N ALA A 12 37.44 13.50 27.19
CA ALA A 12 37.37 14.73 28.02
C ALA A 12 37.19 16.10 27.33
N LYS A 13 35.97 16.68 27.45
CA LYS A 13 35.80 18.11 27.71
C LYS A 13 34.43 18.40 28.36
N LYS A 14 34.52 19.04 29.54
CA LYS A 14 33.54 19.83 30.30
C LYS A 14 32.04 19.40 30.33
N ARG A 15 31.63 18.95 31.52
CA ARG A 15 30.26 18.77 31.97
C ARG A 15 29.50 20.13 32.00
N THR A 16 28.41 20.19 31.28
CA THR A 16 27.34 21.16 31.56
C THR A 16 26.14 20.38 32.10
N ARG A 17 25.77 20.67 33.34
CA ARG A 17 24.60 20.11 34.03
C ARG A 17 23.33 20.58 33.33
N LEU A 18 22.52 19.64 32.78
CA LEU A 18 21.13 19.89 32.44
C LEU A 18 20.22 19.30 33.51
N ARG A 19 19.34 20.17 34.04
CA ARG A 19 18.38 19.89 35.11
C ARG A 19 17.39 18.81 34.74
N ASN A 20 17.23 17.82 35.63
CA ASN A 20 16.10 16.88 35.66
C ASN A 20 14.78 17.65 35.74
N ARG A 21 13.90 17.47 34.77
CA ARG A 21 12.47 17.69 34.93
C ARG A 21 11.78 16.33 34.93
N SER A 22 11.31 15.92 36.11
CA SER A 22 10.40 14.78 36.27
C SER A 22 9.02 15.20 35.75
N LEU A 23 8.53 14.48 34.74
CA LEU A 23 7.13 14.55 34.33
C LEU A 23 6.38 13.43 35.07
N VAL A 24 5.53 13.82 36.00
CA VAL A 24 4.55 12.99 36.67
C VAL A 24 3.31 12.94 35.77
N LEU A 25 3.00 11.79 35.21
CA LEU A 25 1.72 11.53 34.56
C LEU A 25 0.77 10.87 35.57
N SER A 26 -0.30 11.60 35.91
CA SER A 26 -1.42 11.06 36.68
C SER A 26 -2.33 10.23 35.80
N PRO A 27 -2.73 9.01 36.18
CA PRO A 27 -3.73 8.26 35.48
C PRO A 27 -5.12 8.59 36.01
N SER A 28 -5.97 9.16 35.19
CA SER A 28 -7.41 9.21 35.41
C SER A 28 -8.08 8.05 34.69
N GLY A 29 -8.61 7.17 35.47
CA GLY A 29 -9.74 6.25 35.34
C GLY A 29 -9.96 5.51 34.01
N LEU A 30 -9.67 4.20 34.01
CA LEU A 30 -10.33 3.23 33.16
C LEU A 30 -10.50 1.90 33.90
N ALA A 31 -11.68 1.33 33.68
CA ALA A 31 -12.21 0.14 34.34
C ALA A 31 -11.38 -1.13 34.08
N SER A 32 -11.40 -2.03 35.04
CA SER A 32 -10.65 -3.27 35.17
C SER A 32 -10.87 -4.28 34.05
N SER A 33 -9.83 -4.47 33.25
CA SER A 33 -9.54 -5.71 32.52
C SER A 33 -8.38 -6.43 33.20
N PRO A 34 -8.22 -7.77 33.07
CA PRO A 34 -7.15 -8.50 33.77
C PRO A 34 -5.79 -7.94 33.35
N SER A 35 -5.09 -7.37 34.31
CA SER A 35 -3.82 -6.68 34.12
C SER A 35 -2.71 -7.65 33.71
N LEU A 36 -2.26 -7.51 32.47
CA LEU A 36 -0.91 -7.94 32.10
C LEU A 36 0.11 -7.21 33.00
N PRO A 37 1.18 -7.88 33.47
CA PRO A 37 2.19 -7.22 34.28
C PRO A 37 2.76 -6.03 33.53
N PRO A 38 2.99 -4.88 34.21
CA PRO A 38 3.51 -3.69 33.56
C PRO A 38 4.84 -4.03 32.88
N LEU A 39 4.93 -3.76 31.57
CA LEU A 39 6.17 -3.89 30.81
C LEU A 39 7.23 -3.01 31.47
N ARG A 40 8.17 -3.64 32.17
CA ARG A 40 9.33 -2.96 32.74
C ARG A 40 10.20 -2.49 31.58
N LEU A 41 10.21 -1.17 31.33
CA LEU A 41 11.12 -0.59 30.36
C LEU A 41 12.56 -0.83 30.82
N PRO A 42 13.46 -1.28 29.93
CA PRO A 42 14.85 -1.50 30.27
C PRO A 42 15.49 -0.19 30.75
N THR A 43 16.22 -0.25 31.83
CA THR A 43 17.00 0.89 32.36
C THR A 43 18.36 0.95 31.68
N THR A 44 19.06 2.09 31.82
CA THR A 44 20.45 2.23 31.35
C THR A 44 21.34 1.13 31.93
N GLN A 45 21.13 0.73 33.18
CA GLN A 45 21.90 -0.32 33.84
C GLN A 45 21.62 -1.71 33.23
N ASP A 46 20.39 -2.00 32.84
CA ASP A 46 20.04 -3.28 32.23
C ASP A 46 20.75 -3.48 30.86
N VAL A 47 21.16 -2.40 30.21
CA VAL A 47 21.93 -2.44 28.96
C VAL A 47 23.43 -2.40 29.21
N LEU A 48 23.90 -1.63 30.20
CA LEU A 48 25.32 -1.49 30.50
C LEU A 48 25.90 -2.72 31.21
N ALA A 49 25.10 -3.44 32.01
CA ALA A 49 25.61 -4.62 32.74
C ALA A 49 26.17 -5.70 31.82
N PRO A 50 25.43 -6.22 30.80
CA PRO A 50 25.98 -7.17 29.85
C PRO A 50 27.20 -6.65 29.07
N LEU A 51 27.27 -5.35 28.78
CA LEU A 51 28.40 -4.76 28.06
C LEU A 51 29.66 -4.77 28.91
N ARG A 52 29.53 -4.55 30.21
CA ARG A 52 30.65 -4.64 31.17
C ARG A 52 31.17 -6.06 31.27
N ASP A 53 30.32 -7.08 31.24
CA ASP A 53 30.72 -8.49 31.28
C ASP A 53 31.60 -8.85 30.08
N TYR A 54 31.40 -8.19 28.93
CA TYR A 54 32.26 -8.32 27.75
C TYR A 54 33.36 -7.27 27.69
N GLN A 55 33.70 -6.62 28.82
CA GLN A 55 34.77 -5.60 28.95
C GLN A 55 34.59 -4.37 28.05
N ILE A 56 33.37 -4.10 27.61
CA ILE A 56 33.01 -2.89 26.84
C ILE A 56 32.59 -1.80 27.84
N ILE A 57 33.55 -0.95 28.23
CA ILE A 57 33.37 0.05 29.29
C ILE A 57 33.36 1.49 28.79
N ASP A 58 33.63 1.71 27.50
CA ASP A 58 33.79 3.03 26.86
C ASP A 58 32.51 3.47 26.10
N VAL A 59 31.34 2.99 26.51
CA VAL A 59 30.07 3.28 25.89
C VAL A 59 29.10 3.91 26.88
N ASP A 60 28.36 4.92 26.41
CA ASP A 60 27.21 5.50 27.10
C ASP A 60 25.92 5.04 26.41
N VAL A 61 24.88 4.78 27.22
CA VAL A 61 23.55 4.39 26.74
C VAL A 61 22.60 5.57 26.94
N ASP A 62 22.06 6.09 25.83
CA ASP A 62 21.07 7.16 25.80
C ASP A 62 19.75 6.62 25.24
N PHE A 63 18.68 6.68 26.05
CA PHE A 63 17.34 6.34 25.62
C PHE A 63 16.64 7.59 25.11
N ARG A 64 16.31 7.60 23.82
CA ARG A 64 15.52 8.67 23.22
C ARG A 64 14.11 8.18 22.94
N GLU A 65 13.15 8.88 23.47
CA GLU A 65 11.78 8.76 23.02
C GLU A 65 11.68 9.36 21.61
N SER A 66 11.36 8.54 20.63
CA SER A 66 11.11 9.01 19.27
C SER A 66 9.76 8.50 18.83
N PHE A 67 8.91 9.42 18.41
CA PHE A 67 7.72 9.04 17.64
C PHE A 67 8.19 8.60 16.26
N TYR A 68 7.99 7.34 15.95
CA TYR A 68 8.19 6.86 14.58
C TYR A 68 6.96 7.27 13.78
N THR A 69 7.00 8.44 13.17
CA THR A 69 6.08 8.78 12.08
C THR A 69 6.61 8.10 10.83
N ARG A 70 5.94 7.04 10.41
CA ARG A 70 6.13 6.51 9.08
C ARG A 70 5.54 7.55 8.12
N GLU A 71 6.33 8.10 7.21
CA GLU A 71 5.76 8.84 6.10
C GLU A 71 4.84 7.86 5.38
N ALA A 72 3.54 8.09 5.50
CA ALA A 72 2.56 7.35 4.75
C ALA A 72 2.87 7.60 3.28
N GLY A 73 3.25 6.56 2.54
CA GLY A 73 3.45 6.68 1.09
C GLY A 73 2.18 7.24 0.40
N PRO A 74 2.09 7.20 -0.92
CA PRO A 74 0.97 7.79 -1.64
C PRO A 74 -0.37 7.18 -1.19
N GLN A 75 -1.42 8.01 -1.20
CA GLN A 75 -2.79 7.56 -0.98
C GLN A 75 -3.29 6.73 -2.16
N LEU A 76 -4.19 5.81 -1.88
CA LEU A 76 -4.92 5.06 -2.91
C LEU A 76 -5.66 6.03 -3.85
N LEU A 77 -5.79 5.63 -5.10
CA LEU A 77 -6.49 6.42 -6.11
C LEU A 77 -8.00 6.30 -5.90
N GLN A 78 -8.74 7.26 -6.45
CA GLN A 78 -10.20 7.11 -6.55
C GLN A 78 -10.52 6.19 -7.72
N PRO A 79 -11.59 5.38 -7.62
CA PRO A 79 -12.19 4.74 -8.79
C PRO A 79 -12.55 5.80 -9.83
N VAL A 80 -12.42 5.45 -11.08
CA VAL A 80 -12.78 6.30 -12.23
C VAL A 80 -14.08 5.80 -12.86
N ASP A 81 -14.69 6.64 -13.67
CA ASP A 81 -15.89 6.29 -14.45
C ASP A 81 -15.57 5.23 -15.51
N ASP A 82 -16.57 4.42 -15.88
CA ASP A 82 -16.43 3.34 -16.87
C ASP A 82 -16.00 3.84 -18.26
N LEU A 83 -16.25 5.11 -18.57
CA LEU A 83 -15.81 5.75 -19.80
C LEU A 83 -14.38 6.32 -19.74
N ASP A 84 -13.77 6.33 -18.55
CA ASP A 84 -12.39 6.81 -18.39
C ASP A 84 -11.39 5.80 -19.01
N PRO A 85 -10.45 6.26 -19.84
CA PRO A 85 -9.43 5.37 -20.43
C PRO A 85 -8.55 4.66 -19.42
N LEU A 86 -8.56 5.08 -18.15
CA LEU A 86 -7.78 4.48 -17.07
C LEU A 86 -8.52 3.37 -16.32
N VAL A 87 -9.84 3.16 -16.57
CA VAL A 87 -10.70 2.26 -15.77
C VAL A 87 -10.10 0.87 -15.56
N ASP A 88 -9.55 0.27 -16.60
CA ASP A 88 -9.00 -1.08 -16.55
C ASP A 88 -7.63 -1.20 -15.83
N VAL A 89 -6.95 -0.10 -15.56
CA VAL A 89 -5.59 -0.12 -14.99
C VAL A 89 -5.49 0.61 -13.65
N VAL A 90 -6.50 1.39 -13.26
CA VAL A 90 -6.48 2.12 -11.98
C VAL A 90 -7.01 1.29 -10.81
N SER A 91 -7.91 0.35 -11.08
CA SER A 91 -8.60 -0.47 -10.06
C SER A 91 -7.65 -1.09 -9.03
N PRO A 92 -6.50 -1.68 -9.37
CA PRO A 92 -5.56 -2.26 -8.40
C PRO A 92 -4.93 -1.24 -7.42
N LEU A 93 -5.09 0.05 -7.68
CA LEU A 93 -4.58 1.15 -6.85
C LEU A 93 -5.70 1.89 -6.11
N THR A 94 -6.95 1.43 -6.20
CA THR A 94 -8.12 2.02 -5.53
C THR A 94 -8.44 1.27 -4.24
N PRO A 95 -9.23 1.81 -3.31
CA PRO A 95 -9.66 1.11 -2.11
C PRO A 95 -10.82 0.11 -2.33
N ALA A 96 -11.13 -0.26 -3.57
CA ALA A 96 -12.15 -1.27 -3.87
C ALA A 96 -11.78 -2.64 -3.27
N LEU A 97 -12.77 -3.49 -3.04
CA LEU A 97 -12.53 -4.86 -2.57
C LEU A 97 -11.74 -5.67 -3.58
N GLY A 98 -11.05 -6.69 -3.08
CA GLY A 98 -10.20 -7.52 -3.94
C GLY A 98 -8.78 -6.98 -4.13
N LEU A 99 -8.35 -6.02 -3.30
CA LEU A 99 -6.97 -5.51 -3.34
C LEU A 99 -5.95 -6.63 -3.32
N HIS A 100 -5.06 -6.60 -4.29
CA HIS A 100 -3.93 -7.50 -4.33
C HIS A 100 -2.92 -7.10 -3.26
N ILE A 101 -2.70 -7.97 -2.30
CA ILE A 101 -1.77 -7.75 -1.19
C ILE A 101 -0.68 -8.81 -1.16
N SER A 102 0.42 -8.46 -0.53
CA SER A 102 1.50 -9.37 -0.15
C SER A 102 2.11 -8.92 1.16
N THR A 103 3.14 -9.59 1.66
CA THR A 103 3.88 -9.09 2.80
C THR A 103 5.27 -8.61 2.38
N LYS A 104 5.84 -7.67 3.15
CA LYS A 104 7.19 -7.17 2.88
C LYS A 104 8.26 -8.27 2.98
N ALA A 105 8.01 -9.30 3.80
CA ALA A 105 8.88 -10.46 3.93
C ALA A 105 8.82 -11.40 2.70
N ARG A 106 7.68 -11.41 1.98
CA ARG A 106 7.45 -12.26 0.79
C ARG A 106 6.77 -11.46 -0.32
N PRO A 107 7.45 -10.46 -0.91
CA PRO A 107 6.85 -9.59 -1.93
C PRO A 107 6.58 -10.31 -3.26
N ASP A 108 7.05 -11.54 -3.42
CA ASP A 108 6.81 -12.45 -4.54
C ASP A 108 5.52 -13.28 -4.37
N ALA A 109 5.06 -13.50 -3.13
CA ALA A 109 3.80 -14.15 -2.84
C ALA A 109 2.66 -13.12 -2.84
N GLN A 110 1.55 -13.45 -3.47
CA GLN A 110 0.41 -12.56 -3.58
C GLN A 110 -0.87 -13.25 -3.14
N GLY A 111 -1.70 -12.50 -2.45
CA GLY A 111 -3.07 -12.86 -2.13
C GLY A 111 -3.99 -11.65 -2.28
N THR A 112 -5.16 -11.73 -1.69
CA THR A 112 -6.20 -10.73 -1.81
C THR A 112 -6.71 -10.33 -0.42
N MET A 113 -6.95 -9.04 -0.24
CA MET A 113 -7.72 -8.55 0.90
C MET A 113 -9.21 -8.78 0.62
N ALA A 114 -9.88 -9.47 1.52
CA ALA A 114 -11.30 -9.82 1.35
C ALA A 114 -12.22 -8.63 1.63
N LEU A 115 -12.05 -7.97 2.76
CA LEU A 115 -12.91 -6.86 3.18
C LEU A 115 -12.24 -5.98 4.23
N TYR A 116 -12.83 -4.80 4.44
CA TYR A 116 -12.50 -3.90 5.54
C TYR A 116 -13.43 -4.12 6.71
N LEU A 117 -12.90 -4.00 7.92
CA LEU A 117 -13.61 -4.06 9.18
C LEU A 117 -13.31 -2.81 9.99
N ALA A 118 -14.30 -2.26 10.68
CA ALA A 118 -14.08 -1.31 11.77
C ALA A 118 -13.74 -2.07 13.03
N GLU A 119 -12.74 -1.63 13.80
CA GLU A 119 -12.40 -2.27 15.07
C GLU A 119 -13.54 -2.11 16.09
N GLY A 120 -14.27 -1.00 16.00
CA GLY A 120 -15.40 -0.72 16.90
C GLY A 120 -14.98 -0.13 18.25
N GLY A 121 -15.96 0.03 19.15
CA GLY A 121 -15.75 0.74 20.41
C GLY A 121 -15.32 2.18 20.21
N ASP A 122 -14.35 2.65 20.99
CA ASP A 122 -13.77 4.00 20.88
C ASP A 122 -12.61 4.06 19.88
N SER A 123 -12.37 2.99 19.11
CA SER A 123 -11.27 2.90 18.16
C SER A 123 -11.71 3.32 16.75
N ASP A 124 -10.94 4.22 16.15
CA ASP A 124 -11.07 4.61 14.75
C ASP A 124 -10.25 3.71 13.80
N ASN A 125 -9.66 2.62 14.30
CA ASN A 125 -8.84 1.75 13.49
C ASN A 125 -9.66 1.05 12.40
N LEU A 126 -9.09 1.03 11.21
CA LEU A 126 -9.60 0.26 10.09
C LEU A 126 -8.74 -1.00 9.93
N LEU A 127 -9.40 -2.12 9.80
CA LEU A 127 -8.78 -3.42 9.68
C LEU A 127 -9.03 -4.01 8.30
N GLY A 128 -8.08 -4.79 7.81
CA GLY A 128 -8.23 -5.58 6.58
C GLY A 128 -8.21 -7.06 6.92
N LEU A 129 -9.12 -7.83 6.34
CA LEU A 129 -9.20 -9.28 6.45
C LEU A 129 -8.55 -9.94 5.24
N SER A 130 -7.72 -10.95 5.48
CA SER A 130 -7.15 -11.82 4.44
C SER A 130 -6.90 -13.22 4.97
N CYS A 131 -6.48 -14.14 4.13
CA CYS A 131 -6.07 -15.46 4.56
C CYS A 131 -4.74 -15.43 5.32
N ARG A 132 -4.60 -16.29 6.32
CA ARG A 132 -3.35 -16.47 7.06
C ARG A 132 -2.18 -16.78 6.14
N HIS A 133 -2.33 -17.72 5.22
CA HIS A 133 -1.25 -18.15 4.33
C HIS A 133 -0.73 -17.01 3.43
N VAL A 134 -1.51 -15.92 3.25
CA VAL A 134 -1.07 -14.69 2.58
C VAL A 134 -0.22 -13.82 3.52
N LEU A 135 -0.68 -13.63 4.76
CA LEU A 135 -0.07 -12.74 5.75
C LEU A 135 1.13 -13.37 6.47
N ILE A 136 1.09 -14.70 6.68
CA ILE A 136 2.12 -15.48 7.37
C ILE A 136 2.68 -16.53 6.43
N GLY A 137 4.00 -16.64 6.36
CA GLY A 137 4.64 -17.57 5.44
C GLY A 137 4.33 -19.03 5.75
N SER A 138 4.07 -19.84 4.72
CA SER A 138 3.83 -21.28 4.86
C SER A 138 5.02 -22.06 5.44
N LYS A 139 6.21 -21.48 5.44
CA LYS A 139 7.42 -22.06 6.07
C LYS A 139 7.55 -21.73 7.56
N GLU A 140 6.71 -20.82 8.06
CA GLU A 140 6.67 -20.47 9.47
C GLU A 140 5.85 -21.50 10.24
N ALA A 141 6.11 -21.63 11.54
CA ALA A 141 5.35 -22.53 12.41
C ALA A 141 3.86 -22.16 12.39
N ASN A 142 3.01 -23.18 12.36
CA ASN A 142 1.56 -22.99 12.41
C ASN A 142 1.10 -22.77 13.86
N ILE A 143 1.39 -21.59 14.40
CA ILE A 143 1.00 -21.15 15.75
C ILE A 143 0.29 -19.81 15.65
N ASP A 144 -0.48 -19.46 16.65
CA ASP A 144 -1.14 -18.15 16.70
C ASP A 144 -0.12 -17.03 16.62
N TYR A 145 -0.46 -16.02 15.85
CA TYR A 145 0.32 -14.79 15.76
C TYR A 145 -0.49 -13.62 16.32
N VAL A 146 0.13 -12.89 17.23
CA VAL A 146 -0.37 -11.60 17.72
C VAL A 146 0.76 -10.59 17.63
N CYS A 147 0.46 -9.41 17.10
CA CYS A 147 1.42 -8.32 16.99
C CYS A 147 1.85 -7.88 18.40
N HIS A 148 3.15 -7.84 18.63
CA HIS A 148 3.69 -7.37 19.89
C HIS A 148 4.42 -6.03 19.69
N PRO A 149 4.18 -5.01 20.55
CA PRO A 149 4.77 -3.67 20.37
C PRO A 149 6.30 -3.64 20.33
N SER A 150 6.97 -4.61 20.95
CA SER A 150 8.43 -4.72 20.97
C SER A 150 9.01 -5.55 19.81
N ALA A 151 8.17 -6.25 19.04
CA ALA A 151 8.60 -7.02 17.89
C ALA A 151 8.57 -6.20 16.60
N PRO A 152 9.39 -6.53 15.58
CA PRO A 152 9.28 -5.90 14.27
C PRO A 152 7.88 -6.13 13.68
N SER A 153 7.26 -5.06 13.15
CA SER A 153 5.96 -5.17 12.48
C SER A 153 6.05 -6.00 11.21
N ARG A 154 5.02 -6.80 10.95
CA ARG A 154 4.85 -7.54 9.69
C ARG A 154 4.08 -6.67 8.71
N ASP A 155 4.80 -5.98 7.84
CA ASP A 155 4.21 -5.04 6.89
C ASP A 155 3.44 -5.76 5.78
N VAL A 156 2.22 -5.28 5.53
CA VAL A 156 1.36 -5.69 4.42
C VAL A 156 1.51 -4.67 3.30
N LEU A 157 1.77 -5.15 2.09
CA LEU A 157 2.00 -4.34 0.89
C LEU A 157 0.79 -4.37 -0.04
N LEU A 158 0.46 -3.24 -0.61
CA LEU A 158 -0.34 -3.17 -1.83
C LEU A 158 0.51 -3.69 -2.99
N LEU A 159 0.03 -4.66 -3.71
CA LEU A 159 0.69 -5.30 -4.84
C LEU A 159 2.05 -5.92 -4.46
N GLY A 160 2.17 -7.20 -4.60
CA GLY A 160 3.46 -7.88 -4.57
C GLY A 160 4.36 -7.44 -5.73
N LYS A 161 5.58 -7.91 -5.77
CA LYS A 161 6.55 -7.55 -6.80
C LYS A 161 6.04 -7.87 -8.22
N ARG A 162 5.49 -9.08 -8.41
CA ARG A 162 4.96 -9.53 -9.69
C ARG A 162 3.73 -8.73 -10.12
N ALA A 163 2.77 -8.51 -9.20
CA ALA A 163 1.57 -7.75 -9.50
C ALA A 163 1.88 -6.30 -9.88
N PHE A 164 2.83 -5.67 -9.20
CA PHE A 164 3.27 -4.33 -9.55
C PHE A 164 3.91 -4.27 -10.94
N THR A 165 4.76 -5.25 -11.28
CA THR A 165 5.33 -5.35 -12.62
C THR A 165 4.25 -5.52 -13.67
N ASN A 166 3.30 -6.43 -13.44
CA ASN A 166 2.17 -6.67 -14.34
C ASN A 166 1.31 -5.40 -14.54
N LEU A 167 1.07 -4.62 -13.48
CA LEU A 167 0.36 -3.35 -13.59
C LEU A 167 1.09 -2.38 -14.50
N VAL A 168 2.39 -2.18 -14.27
CA VAL A 168 3.22 -1.29 -15.10
C VAL A 168 3.23 -1.73 -16.57
N ASP A 169 3.35 -3.02 -16.81
CA ASP A 169 3.36 -3.58 -18.16
C ASP A 169 1.98 -3.50 -18.83
N SER A 170 0.89 -3.65 -18.08
CA SER A 170 -0.48 -3.43 -18.59
C SER A 170 -0.69 -1.99 -19.03
N ILE A 171 -0.22 -1.01 -18.26
CA ILE A 171 -0.29 0.41 -18.66
C ILE A 171 0.51 0.66 -19.94
N LYS A 172 1.75 0.16 -20.01
CA LYS A 172 2.60 0.30 -21.21
C LYS A 172 1.97 -0.35 -22.44
N PHE A 173 1.40 -1.54 -22.28
CA PHE A 173 0.71 -2.25 -23.35
C PHE A 173 -0.46 -1.42 -23.92
N ARG A 174 -1.27 -0.80 -23.04
CA ARG A 174 -2.37 0.08 -23.47
C ARG A 174 -1.87 1.32 -24.19
N ILE A 175 -0.80 1.96 -23.71
CA ILE A 175 -0.15 3.06 -24.41
C ILE A 175 0.28 2.63 -25.82
N GLY A 176 0.88 1.45 -25.95
CA GLY A 176 1.27 0.89 -27.25
C GLY A 176 0.08 0.66 -28.18
N ARG A 177 -1.05 0.13 -27.65
CA ARG A 177 -2.30 -0.07 -28.43
C ARG A 177 -2.85 1.25 -28.95
N HIS A 178 -2.88 2.30 -28.11
CA HIS A 178 -3.32 3.63 -28.55
C HIS A 178 -2.37 4.22 -29.57
N GLY A 179 -1.06 4.01 -29.44
CA GLY A 179 -0.08 4.43 -30.45
C GLY A 179 -0.33 3.82 -31.84
N ILE A 180 -0.66 2.53 -31.89
CA ILE A 180 -1.03 1.84 -33.15
C ILE A 180 -2.34 2.43 -33.69
N ALA A 181 -3.35 2.65 -32.85
CA ALA A 181 -4.62 3.22 -33.25
C ALA A 181 -4.45 4.65 -33.79
N ILE A 182 -3.65 5.50 -33.16
CA ILE A 182 -3.32 6.85 -33.60
C ILE A 182 -2.72 6.82 -35.02
N GLN A 183 -1.73 5.95 -35.26
CA GLN A 183 -1.14 5.81 -36.59
C GLN A 183 -2.16 5.37 -37.63
N HIS A 184 -3.02 4.40 -37.29
CA HIS A 184 -4.09 3.96 -38.16
C HIS A 184 -5.06 5.09 -38.54
N TRP A 185 -5.51 5.86 -37.52
CA TRP A 185 -6.47 6.96 -37.78
C TRP A 185 -5.84 8.10 -38.55
N ARG A 186 -4.56 8.42 -38.34
CA ARG A 186 -3.82 9.43 -39.12
C ARG A 186 -3.76 9.05 -40.59
N ASN A 187 -3.35 7.81 -40.91
CA ASN A 187 -3.30 7.33 -42.28
C ASN A 187 -4.70 7.35 -42.94
N ARG A 188 -5.75 7.04 -42.17
CA ARG A 188 -7.10 7.04 -42.65
C ARG A 188 -7.63 8.45 -42.92
N ILE A 189 -7.26 9.43 -42.12
CA ILE A 189 -7.56 10.83 -42.36
C ILE A 189 -6.91 11.31 -43.65
N GLU A 190 -5.64 11.00 -43.88
CA GLU A 190 -4.92 11.33 -45.10
C GLU A 190 -5.60 10.73 -46.33
N TRP A 191 -6.01 9.47 -46.23
CA TRP A 191 -6.76 8.79 -47.30
C TRP A 191 -8.10 9.48 -47.62
N PHE A 192 -8.87 9.94 -46.60
CA PHE A 192 -10.07 10.68 -46.82
C PHE A 192 -9.79 12.06 -47.45
N MET A 193 -8.74 12.74 -47.03
CA MET A 193 -8.32 14.03 -47.63
C MET A 193 -8.01 13.90 -49.11
N GLU A 194 -7.42 12.81 -49.55
CA GLU A 194 -7.18 12.57 -51.00
C GLU A 194 -8.53 12.34 -51.74
N ARG A 195 -9.49 11.63 -51.13
CA ARG A 195 -10.80 11.42 -51.75
C ARG A 195 -11.65 12.67 -51.82
N GLU A 196 -11.46 13.63 -50.94
CA GLU A 196 -12.12 14.93 -50.98
C GLU A 196 -11.72 15.77 -52.20
N LYS A 197 -10.60 15.44 -52.90
CA LYS A 197 -10.19 16.08 -54.12
C LYS A 197 -10.89 15.56 -55.39
N GLY A 198 -11.75 14.55 -55.23
CA GLY A 198 -12.51 13.95 -56.33
C GLY A 198 -13.55 14.88 -56.88
N THR A 199 -14.08 14.56 -58.08
CA THR A 199 -15.07 15.37 -58.82
C THR A 199 -16.50 15.00 -58.50
N ASN A 200 -16.75 13.81 -57.90
CA ASN A 200 -18.09 13.39 -57.53
C ASN A 200 -18.49 14.01 -56.19
N THR A 201 -19.43 14.90 -56.18
CA THR A 201 -19.89 15.67 -54.99
C THR A 201 -20.41 14.77 -53.87
N VAL A 202 -21.10 13.65 -54.18
CA VAL A 202 -21.63 12.71 -53.17
C VAL A 202 -20.48 11.97 -52.46
N ASP A 203 -19.47 11.54 -53.20
CA ASP A 203 -18.33 10.85 -52.62
C ASP A 203 -17.45 11.79 -51.82
N VAL A 204 -17.31 13.04 -52.24
CA VAL A 204 -16.61 14.09 -51.50
C VAL A 204 -17.30 14.38 -50.16
N GLU A 205 -18.63 14.54 -50.11
CA GLU A 205 -19.34 14.77 -48.86
C GLU A 205 -19.27 13.55 -47.90
N LYS A 206 -19.34 12.34 -48.41
CA LYS A 206 -19.13 11.13 -47.63
C LYS A 206 -17.71 11.08 -47.05
N ALA A 207 -16.68 11.42 -47.83
CA ALA A 207 -15.28 11.46 -47.39
C ALA A 207 -15.06 12.48 -46.27
N LYS A 208 -15.66 13.70 -46.40
CA LYS A 208 -15.62 14.73 -45.36
C LYS A 208 -16.25 14.25 -44.05
N ALA A 209 -17.47 13.68 -44.11
CA ALA A 209 -18.15 13.16 -42.94
C ALA A 209 -17.30 12.07 -42.22
N ALA A 210 -16.78 11.11 -42.98
CA ALA A 210 -15.93 10.04 -42.46
C ALA A 210 -14.61 10.56 -41.88
N ARG A 211 -14.03 11.62 -42.47
CA ARG A 211 -12.85 12.28 -41.93
C ARG A 211 -13.11 12.93 -40.59
N VAL A 212 -14.24 13.61 -40.43
CA VAL A 212 -14.66 14.27 -39.15
C VAL A 212 -14.82 13.19 -38.05
N GLU A 213 -15.53 12.11 -38.35
CA GLU A 213 -15.68 11.00 -37.41
C GLU A 213 -14.32 10.38 -37.01
N THR A 214 -13.48 10.11 -38.02
CA THR A 214 -12.13 9.54 -37.79
C THR A 214 -11.27 10.50 -36.96
N ARG A 215 -11.41 11.81 -37.13
CA ARG A 215 -10.73 12.81 -36.30
C ARG A 215 -11.14 12.68 -34.84
N GLY A 216 -12.43 12.54 -34.55
CA GLY A 216 -12.90 12.32 -33.20
C GLY A 216 -12.34 11.05 -32.55
N LEU A 217 -12.15 9.97 -33.33
CA LEU A 217 -11.50 8.75 -32.85
C LEU A 217 -10.00 8.96 -32.57
N LEU A 218 -9.32 9.73 -33.42
CA LEU A 218 -7.91 10.11 -33.23
C LEU A 218 -7.74 10.91 -31.94
N ASP A 219 -8.55 11.96 -31.75
CA ASP A 219 -8.49 12.83 -30.58
C ASP A 219 -8.72 12.05 -29.27
N LYS A 220 -9.69 11.11 -29.27
CA LYS A 220 -9.91 10.20 -28.13
C LYS A 220 -8.71 9.30 -27.85
N ALA A 221 -8.08 8.74 -28.88
CA ALA A 221 -6.93 7.87 -28.71
C ALA A 221 -5.69 8.63 -28.20
N GLU A 222 -5.47 9.86 -28.68
CA GLU A 222 -4.40 10.74 -28.21
C GLU A 222 -4.61 11.14 -26.75
N SER A 223 -5.83 11.55 -26.36
CA SER A 223 -6.17 11.87 -24.96
C SER A 223 -6.00 10.67 -24.02
N ALA A 224 -6.41 9.47 -24.45
CA ALA A 224 -6.25 8.25 -23.68
C ALA A 224 -4.75 7.89 -23.49
N MET A 225 -3.96 8.03 -24.53
CA MET A 225 -2.50 7.77 -24.45
C MET A 225 -1.81 8.76 -23.51
N GLU A 226 -2.20 10.03 -23.52
CA GLU A 226 -1.67 11.04 -22.60
C GLU A 226 -2.04 10.71 -21.15
N ALA A 227 -3.32 10.42 -20.86
CA ALA A 227 -3.79 10.05 -19.52
C ALA A 227 -3.04 8.81 -18.97
N LEU A 228 -2.87 7.78 -19.79
CA LEU A 228 -2.09 6.59 -19.44
C LEU A 228 -0.61 6.92 -19.20
N GLY A 229 -0.02 7.83 -19.96
CA GLY A 229 1.34 8.32 -19.76
C GLY A 229 1.53 9.03 -18.43
N VAL A 230 0.58 9.89 -18.05
CA VAL A 230 0.55 10.57 -16.74
C VAL A 230 0.43 9.55 -15.61
N LEU A 231 -0.49 8.56 -15.75
CA LEU A 231 -0.63 7.49 -14.76
C LEU A 231 0.65 6.66 -14.62
N LEU A 232 1.29 6.27 -15.73
CA LEU A 232 2.55 5.52 -15.72
C LEU A 232 3.64 6.26 -14.96
N ASN A 233 3.79 7.54 -15.22
CA ASN A 233 4.76 8.39 -14.54
C ASN A 233 4.47 8.48 -13.04
N ARG A 234 3.22 8.65 -12.65
CA ARG A 234 2.77 8.66 -11.26
C ARG A 234 3.04 7.34 -10.58
N VAL A 235 2.67 6.21 -11.21
CA VAL A 235 2.91 4.87 -10.66
C VAL A 235 4.39 4.61 -10.43
N ASN A 236 5.24 4.98 -11.39
CA ASN A 236 6.69 4.82 -11.25
C ASN A 236 7.30 5.72 -10.18
N LYS A 237 6.82 6.96 -10.05
CA LYS A 237 7.32 7.91 -9.05
C LYS A 237 6.89 7.52 -7.64
N ASP A 238 5.59 7.27 -7.46
CA ASP A 238 4.98 7.22 -6.14
C ASP A 238 4.95 5.80 -5.57
N TRP A 239 4.79 4.74 -6.41
CA TRP A 239 4.53 3.37 -5.98
C TRP A 239 5.67 2.37 -6.23
N LYS A 240 6.74 2.77 -6.93
CA LYS A 240 7.85 1.87 -7.27
C LYS A 240 8.56 1.32 -6.04
N LYS A 241 8.76 2.15 -5.01
CA LYS A 241 9.41 1.74 -3.76
C LYS A 241 8.47 0.87 -2.94
N LEU A 242 8.97 -0.25 -2.39
CA LEU A 242 8.17 -1.15 -1.53
C LEU A 242 7.59 -0.44 -0.31
N ASP A 243 8.37 0.43 0.33
CA ASP A 243 7.94 1.17 1.51
C ASP A 243 6.75 2.09 1.23
N ASN A 244 6.66 2.65 0.03
CA ASN A 244 5.53 3.47 -0.39
C ASN A 244 4.23 2.66 -0.56
N ARG A 245 4.35 1.34 -0.78
CA ARG A 245 3.22 0.41 -0.97
C ARG A 245 2.75 -0.26 0.32
N VAL A 246 3.35 0.06 1.46
CA VAL A 246 2.89 -0.48 2.73
C VAL A 246 1.50 0.05 3.03
N LEU A 247 0.52 -0.88 3.11
CA LEU A 247 -0.88 -0.59 3.48
C LEU A 247 -1.09 -0.58 4.99
N GLY A 248 -0.26 -1.31 5.72
CA GLY A 248 -0.42 -1.49 7.14
C GLY A 248 0.43 -2.63 7.68
N HIS A 249 0.02 -3.21 8.79
CA HIS A 249 0.76 -4.30 9.44
C HIS A 249 -0.19 -5.34 10.06
N VAL A 250 0.24 -6.61 10.07
CA VAL A 250 -0.52 -7.71 10.61
C VAL A 250 -0.69 -7.54 12.12
N LEU A 251 -1.94 -7.64 12.61
CA LEU A 251 -2.28 -7.59 14.03
C LEU A 251 -2.35 -8.98 14.63
N CYS A 252 -3.16 -9.85 14.04
CA CYS A 252 -3.34 -11.20 14.54
C CYS A 252 -3.70 -12.17 13.42
N SER A 253 -3.40 -13.43 13.66
CA SER A 253 -3.78 -14.53 12.80
C SER A 253 -3.69 -15.84 13.59
N PRO A 254 -4.80 -16.56 13.81
CA PRO A 254 -4.76 -17.86 14.46
C PRO A 254 -4.00 -18.88 13.61
N ALA A 255 -3.59 -19.98 14.22
CA ALA A 255 -3.08 -21.14 13.50
C ALA A 255 -4.10 -21.64 12.47
N ILE A 256 -3.66 -22.13 11.32
CA ILE A 256 -4.57 -22.78 10.37
C ILE A 256 -5.15 -24.03 11.04
N GLY A 257 -6.46 -24.08 11.12
CA GLY A 257 -7.22 -25.19 11.65
C GLY A 257 -7.99 -25.92 10.56
N LEU A 258 -8.05 -27.23 10.63
CA LEU A 258 -8.85 -28.07 9.74
C LEU A 258 -9.97 -28.74 10.53
N GLY A 259 -11.16 -28.78 9.96
CA GLY A 259 -12.31 -29.44 10.60
C GLY A 259 -12.82 -28.70 11.83
N ILE A 260 -12.76 -27.37 11.84
CA ILE A 260 -13.18 -26.53 12.96
C ILE A 260 -14.71 -26.36 12.98
N GLY A 261 -15.28 -26.47 14.18
CA GLY A 261 -16.71 -26.31 14.42
C GLY A 261 -17.55 -27.49 13.91
N GLU A 262 -18.87 -27.38 14.04
CA GLU A 262 -19.83 -28.43 13.65
C GLU A 262 -19.82 -28.74 12.15
N HIS A 263 -19.44 -27.75 11.32
CA HIS A 263 -19.44 -27.87 9.87
C HIS A 263 -18.08 -28.20 9.29
N HIS A 264 -17.08 -28.52 10.12
CA HIS A 264 -15.73 -28.91 9.70
C HIS A 264 -15.04 -27.91 8.75
N PHE A 265 -15.18 -26.61 9.01
CA PHE A 265 -14.54 -25.57 8.20
C PHE A 265 -13.02 -25.58 8.33
N THR A 266 -12.36 -25.01 7.32
CA THR A 266 -10.96 -24.63 7.41
C THR A 266 -10.85 -23.22 7.97
N GLU A 267 -10.11 -23.06 9.05
CA GLU A 267 -9.79 -21.76 9.63
C GLU A 267 -8.45 -21.27 9.07
N ASP A 268 -8.52 -20.30 8.17
CA ASP A 268 -7.35 -19.72 7.50
C ASP A 268 -7.59 -18.22 7.29
N TRP A 269 -7.40 -17.45 8.35
CA TRP A 269 -7.61 -16.00 8.30
C TRP A 269 -6.57 -15.24 9.10
N GLY A 270 -6.47 -13.96 8.82
CA GLY A 270 -5.68 -13.01 9.59
C GLY A 270 -6.15 -11.58 9.36
N ILE A 271 -5.90 -10.75 10.33
CA ILE A 271 -6.29 -9.35 10.36
C ILE A 271 -5.02 -8.50 10.38
N PHE A 272 -5.05 -7.43 9.61
CA PHE A 272 -4.03 -6.40 9.62
C PHE A 272 -4.66 -5.02 9.80
N GLN A 273 -3.97 -4.13 10.50
CA GLN A 273 -4.38 -2.73 10.60
C GLN A 273 -4.05 -2.02 9.30
N VAL A 274 -5.02 -1.34 8.73
CA VAL A 274 -4.85 -0.50 7.54
C VAL A 274 -4.41 0.90 7.97
N ASP A 275 -3.35 1.43 7.35
CA ASP A 275 -2.93 2.80 7.56
C ASP A 275 -3.96 3.76 6.93
N ARG A 276 -4.71 4.47 7.77
CA ARG A 276 -5.75 5.41 7.31
C ARG A 276 -5.20 6.53 6.42
N ALA A 277 -3.93 6.89 6.55
CA ALA A 277 -3.29 7.87 5.68
C ALA A 277 -3.20 7.41 4.22
N LYS A 278 -3.39 6.10 3.95
CA LYS A 278 -3.50 5.56 2.59
C LYS A 278 -4.86 5.80 1.95
N LEU A 279 -5.86 6.06 2.76
CA LEU A 279 -7.23 6.29 2.30
C LEU A 279 -7.48 7.80 2.15
N ARG A 280 -8.30 8.15 1.20
CA ARG A 280 -8.73 9.54 1.00
C ARG A 280 -9.94 9.86 1.85
N ASP A 281 -10.18 11.15 2.04
CA ASP A 281 -11.43 11.64 2.59
C ASP A 281 -12.60 11.11 1.74
N GLY A 282 -13.67 10.67 2.42
CA GLY A 282 -14.82 10.08 1.76
C GLY A 282 -14.71 8.57 1.47
N PHE A 283 -13.72 7.87 2.04
CA PHE A 283 -13.70 6.40 2.02
C PHE A 283 -14.99 5.83 2.64
N GLN A 284 -15.70 5.01 1.89
CA GLN A 284 -17.03 4.50 2.25
C GLN A 284 -17.04 3.00 2.61
N GLY A 285 -15.89 2.40 2.87
CA GLY A 285 -15.80 0.99 3.25
C GLY A 285 -15.83 0.02 2.07
N ASN A 286 -16.51 -1.09 2.25
CA ASN A 286 -16.51 -2.22 1.32
C ASN A 286 -17.31 -1.91 0.06
N LYS A 287 -16.61 -1.56 -1.01
CA LYS A 287 -17.18 -1.35 -2.35
C LYS A 287 -16.54 -2.31 -3.34
N LEU A 288 -17.36 -2.89 -4.19
CA LEU A 288 -16.92 -3.62 -5.37
C LEU A 288 -16.73 -2.64 -6.52
N ASP A 289 -15.66 -2.82 -7.26
CA ASP A 289 -15.44 -2.18 -8.55
C ASP A 289 -15.55 -3.29 -9.61
N PRO A 290 -16.69 -3.38 -10.33
CA PRO A 290 -16.90 -4.46 -11.30
C PRO A 290 -16.03 -4.29 -12.54
N GLY A 291 -15.35 -3.16 -12.70
CA GLY A 291 -14.62 -2.82 -13.91
C GLY A 291 -15.55 -2.42 -15.06
N ALA A 292 -14.98 -2.14 -16.22
CA ALA A 292 -15.73 -1.93 -17.45
C ALA A 292 -16.25 -3.27 -17.97
N PHE A 293 -17.56 -3.37 -18.19
CA PHE A 293 -18.22 -4.49 -18.86
C PHE A 293 -18.20 -4.30 -20.38
#